data_6eaa138f41385475f7cf82e955d3a291
#
_entry.id   6eaa138f41385475f7cf82e955d3a291
#
_cell.length_a   1.000
_cell.length_b   1.000
_cell.length_c   1.000
_cell.angle_alpha   90.00
_cell.angle_beta   90.00
_cell.angle_gamma   90.00
#
_symmetry.space_group_name_H-M   'P 1'
#
loop_
_entity.id
_entity.type
_entity.pdbx_description
1 polymer ?
#
loop_
_entity_poly.entity_id
_entity_poly.type
_entity_poly.pdbx_seq_one_letter_code
_entity_poly.pdbx_strand_id
1 'polypeptide(L)'
;MSDRRDFFGKALGAFAGLGALGALYAAKRTWDPLPSVKAAGFTTIDLSQAQENVLYTEMWRGKPIFVIKLPKDAKPASAPNGNNANAYDDKRLITVGDSKFFIAIGLCTHLGCIPEYFPDKHKFICACHGGQFNAAGEVLKAPPPSPLVIPPFKVEGQKVVLGETSPEYEKLKKAGLVA
;
A
#
# COMPACT_ATOMS: atom_id res chain seq x y z
N MET A 1 60.94 -6.91 31.10
CA MET A 1 60.03 -8.01 30.72
C MET A 1 58.54 -7.59 30.65
N SER A 2 58.17 -6.47 31.26
CA SER A 2 56.79 -5.90 31.19
C SER A 2 56.42 -5.46 29.77
N ASP A 3 57.29 -4.82 29.01
CA ASP A 3 57.01 -4.25 27.70
C ASP A 3 56.53 -5.26 26.66
N ARG A 4 57.10 -6.47 26.62
CA ARG A 4 56.68 -7.53 25.71
C ARG A 4 55.24 -8.03 26.03
N ARG A 5 54.97 -8.23 27.30
CA ARG A 5 53.67 -8.69 27.78
C ARG A 5 52.59 -7.66 27.48
N ASP A 6 52.91 -6.39 27.73
CA ASP A 6 52.00 -5.27 27.47
C ASP A 6 51.76 -5.08 25.96
N PHE A 7 52.81 -5.27 25.13
CA PHE A 7 52.67 -5.25 23.68
C PHE A 7 51.72 -6.34 23.18
N PHE A 8 51.92 -7.60 23.62
CA PHE A 8 51.04 -8.70 23.22
C PHE A 8 49.62 -8.50 23.72
N GLY A 9 49.41 -7.99 24.91
CA GLY A 9 48.11 -7.67 25.45
C GLY A 9 47.36 -6.61 24.60
N LYS A 10 48.08 -5.53 24.22
CA LYS A 10 47.52 -4.48 23.35
C LYS A 10 47.23 -4.99 21.95
N ALA A 11 48.16 -5.78 21.36
CA ALA A 11 47.93 -6.38 20.03
C ALA A 11 46.72 -7.32 20.04
N LEU A 12 46.61 -8.22 21.02
CA LEU A 12 45.49 -9.13 21.13
C LEU A 12 44.16 -8.36 21.33
N GLY A 13 44.15 -7.32 22.18
CA GLY A 13 43.02 -6.44 22.36
C GLY A 13 42.56 -5.74 21.07
N ALA A 14 43.55 -5.25 20.28
CA ALA A 14 43.26 -4.64 19.00
C ALA A 14 42.65 -5.64 18.00
N PHE A 15 43.20 -6.84 17.88
CA PHE A 15 42.63 -7.90 17.03
C PHE A 15 41.24 -8.33 17.50
N ALA A 16 41.02 -8.47 18.80
CA ALA A 16 39.70 -8.80 19.34
C ALA A 16 38.70 -7.69 19.05
N GLY A 17 39.08 -6.42 19.18
CA GLY A 17 38.26 -5.27 18.85
C GLY A 17 37.88 -5.23 17.37
N LEU A 18 38.85 -5.41 16.47
CA LEU A 18 38.61 -5.48 15.02
C LEU A 18 37.70 -6.67 14.66
N GLY A 19 37.90 -7.82 15.28
CA GLY A 19 37.06 -9.00 15.11
C GLY A 19 35.62 -8.75 15.55
N ALA A 20 35.41 -8.09 16.69
CA ALA A 20 34.09 -7.73 17.19
C ALA A 20 33.38 -6.73 16.24
N LEU A 21 34.10 -5.70 15.75
CA LEU A 21 33.56 -4.76 14.77
C LEU A 21 33.18 -5.46 13.44
N GLY A 22 34.04 -6.38 12.98
CA GLY A 22 33.76 -7.20 11.79
C GLY A 22 32.51 -8.07 11.95
N ALA A 23 32.36 -8.71 13.12
CA ALA A 23 31.20 -9.51 13.45
C ALA A 23 29.90 -8.68 13.52
N LEU A 24 29.95 -7.49 14.12
CA LEU A 24 28.82 -6.55 14.15
C LEU A 24 28.45 -6.05 12.76
N TYR A 25 29.44 -5.75 11.92
CA TYR A 25 29.20 -5.38 10.53
C TYR A 25 28.55 -6.51 9.73
N ALA A 26 29.06 -7.73 9.87
CA ALA A 26 28.48 -8.91 9.24
C ALA A 26 27.04 -9.16 9.71
N ALA A 27 26.78 -9.08 11.00
CA ALA A 27 25.44 -9.20 11.56
C ALA A 27 24.47 -8.14 11.01
N LYS A 28 24.91 -6.88 10.91
CA LYS A 28 24.12 -5.83 10.27
C LYS A 28 23.82 -6.16 8.80
N ARG A 29 24.81 -6.63 8.05
CA ARG A 29 24.63 -6.97 6.63
C ARG A 29 23.67 -8.12 6.39
N THR A 30 23.57 -9.07 7.32
CA THR A 30 22.59 -10.16 7.23
C THR A 30 21.15 -9.70 7.49
N TRP A 31 20.96 -8.59 8.19
CA TRP A 31 19.64 -7.99 8.44
C TRP A 31 19.20 -7.04 7.34
N ASP A 32 20.14 -6.54 6.53
CA ASP A 32 19.79 -5.67 5.40
C ASP A 32 19.07 -6.51 4.31
N PRO A 33 17.86 -6.12 3.87
CA PRO A 33 17.18 -6.82 2.79
C PRO A 33 17.99 -6.80 1.51
N LEU A 34 17.95 -7.89 0.75
CA LEU A 34 18.57 -7.99 -0.56
C LEU A 34 18.07 -6.86 -1.49
N PRO A 35 18.91 -6.37 -2.43
CA PRO A 35 18.50 -5.34 -3.40
C PRO A 35 17.25 -5.73 -4.19
N SER A 36 17.09 -7.01 -4.56
CA SER A 36 15.90 -7.55 -5.21
C SER A 36 14.64 -7.43 -4.36
N VAL A 37 14.74 -7.66 -3.04
CA VAL A 37 13.63 -7.52 -2.11
C VAL A 37 13.26 -6.05 -1.92
N LYS A 38 14.27 -5.15 -1.87
CA LYS A 38 14.04 -3.71 -1.85
C LYS A 38 13.34 -3.23 -3.12
N ALA A 39 13.78 -3.69 -4.30
CA ALA A 39 13.17 -3.36 -5.59
C ALA A 39 11.72 -3.87 -5.67
N ALA A 40 11.43 -5.09 -5.20
CA ALA A 40 10.07 -5.63 -5.12
C ALA A 40 9.16 -4.86 -4.12
N GLY A 41 9.73 -3.95 -3.33
CA GLY A 41 8.98 -3.05 -2.46
C GLY A 41 8.16 -2.00 -3.20
N PHE A 42 8.50 -1.73 -4.47
CA PHE A 42 7.88 -0.72 -5.30
C PHE A 42 7.27 -1.34 -6.56
N THR A 43 6.13 -0.85 -7.00
CA THR A 43 5.48 -1.26 -8.24
C THR A 43 4.90 -0.03 -8.90
N THR A 44 5.14 0.13 -10.20
CA THR A 44 4.59 1.24 -10.98
C THR A 44 3.39 0.75 -11.77
N ILE A 45 2.25 1.40 -11.58
CA ILE A 45 0.99 1.12 -12.28
C ILE A 45 0.77 2.25 -13.31
N ASP A 46 0.55 1.87 -14.55
CA ASP A 46 0.21 2.80 -15.62
C ASP A 46 -1.32 2.96 -15.68
N LEU A 47 -1.79 4.16 -15.37
CA LEU A 47 -3.21 4.49 -15.35
C LEU A 47 -3.79 4.85 -16.73
N SER A 48 -2.93 5.02 -17.76
CA SER A 48 -3.37 5.35 -19.10
C SER A 48 -4.22 4.27 -19.74
N GLN A 49 -4.02 3.01 -19.33
CA GLN A 49 -4.75 1.84 -19.83
C GLN A 49 -6.07 1.59 -19.08
N ALA A 50 -6.33 2.29 -17.98
CA ALA A 50 -7.53 2.07 -17.18
C ALA A 50 -8.79 2.59 -17.88
N GLN A 51 -9.73 1.69 -18.17
CA GLN A 51 -11.04 2.02 -18.70
C GLN A 51 -11.98 2.48 -17.59
N GLU A 52 -12.96 3.33 -17.93
CA GLU A 52 -13.94 3.82 -16.96
C GLU A 52 -14.83 2.68 -16.46
N ASN A 53 -15.00 2.63 -15.13
CA ASN A 53 -15.84 1.66 -14.44
C ASN A 53 -15.43 0.19 -14.64
N VAL A 54 -14.19 -0.07 -15.03
CA VAL A 54 -13.62 -1.41 -15.16
C VAL A 54 -12.57 -1.62 -14.10
N LEU A 55 -12.64 -2.76 -13.39
CA LEU A 55 -11.63 -3.14 -12.42
C LEU A 55 -10.37 -3.62 -13.15
N TYR A 56 -9.27 -2.93 -12.91
CA TYR A 56 -7.93 -3.36 -13.28
C TYR A 56 -7.22 -3.88 -12.02
N THR A 57 -6.50 -4.98 -12.12
CA THR A 57 -5.81 -5.60 -10.99
C THR A 57 -4.35 -5.80 -11.29
N GLU A 58 -3.50 -5.27 -10.40
CA GLU A 58 -2.06 -5.45 -10.41
C GLU A 58 -1.60 -6.14 -9.13
N MET A 59 -0.36 -6.65 -9.12
CA MET A 59 0.21 -7.30 -7.94
C MET A 59 1.28 -6.44 -7.29
N TRP A 60 1.17 -6.24 -5.98
CA TRP A 60 2.18 -5.57 -5.17
C TRP A 60 2.41 -6.32 -3.87
N ARG A 61 3.67 -6.71 -3.63
CA ARG A 61 4.07 -7.46 -2.42
C ARG A 61 3.20 -8.70 -2.17
N GLY A 62 2.84 -9.42 -3.23
CA GLY A 62 1.99 -10.62 -3.15
C GLY A 62 0.52 -10.35 -2.84
N LYS A 63 0.07 -9.09 -2.90
CA LYS A 63 -1.33 -8.71 -2.70
C LYS A 63 -1.92 -8.11 -3.98
N PRO A 64 -3.17 -8.41 -4.32
CA PRO A 64 -3.84 -7.77 -5.45
C PRO A 64 -4.10 -6.29 -5.12
N ILE A 65 -3.83 -5.43 -6.06
CA ILE A 65 -4.15 -4.00 -6.02
C ILE A 65 -5.27 -3.75 -7.00
N PHE A 66 -6.36 -3.23 -6.51
CA PHE A 66 -7.50 -2.82 -7.30
C PHE A 66 -7.33 -1.40 -7.77
N VAL A 67 -7.55 -1.17 -9.06
CA VAL A 67 -7.53 0.14 -9.69
C VAL A 67 -8.82 0.30 -10.48
N ILE A 68 -9.59 1.33 -10.18
CA ILE A 68 -10.80 1.69 -10.92
C ILE A 68 -10.70 3.16 -11.33
N LYS A 69 -10.85 3.43 -12.60
CA LYS A 69 -11.10 4.78 -13.09
C LYS A 69 -12.59 5.07 -12.96
N LEU A 70 -12.92 6.10 -12.19
CA LEU A 70 -14.32 6.45 -11.97
C LEU A 70 -14.90 7.22 -13.18
N PRO A 71 -16.18 7.02 -13.49
CA PRO A 71 -16.88 7.81 -14.50
C PRO A 71 -16.88 9.30 -14.16
N LYS A 72 -16.84 10.17 -15.16
CA LYS A 72 -16.80 11.64 -14.98
C LYS A 72 -18.07 12.19 -14.32
N ASP A 73 -19.19 11.53 -14.52
CA ASP A 73 -20.50 11.85 -13.95
C ASP A 73 -20.74 11.26 -12.57
N ALA A 74 -19.80 10.45 -12.08
CA ALA A 74 -19.85 9.89 -10.74
C ALA A 74 -19.80 11.01 -9.71
N LYS A 75 -20.88 11.21 -8.97
CA LYS A 75 -21.01 12.28 -7.97
C LYS A 75 -20.52 11.81 -6.61
N PRO A 76 -19.60 12.54 -5.97
CA PRO A 76 -19.23 12.26 -4.59
C PRO A 76 -20.43 12.49 -3.68
N ALA A 77 -20.62 11.61 -2.71
CA ALA A 77 -21.60 11.82 -1.66
C ALA A 77 -20.97 12.64 -0.53
N SER A 78 -21.78 13.55 0.01
CA SER A 78 -21.37 14.35 1.18
C SER A 78 -21.27 13.53 2.48
N ALA A 79 -21.76 12.31 2.50
CA ALA A 79 -21.56 11.30 3.55
C ALA A 79 -21.96 9.92 2.99
N PRO A 80 -21.29 8.82 3.38
CA PRO A 80 -21.73 7.49 3.04
C PRO A 80 -23.02 7.18 3.81
N ASN A 81 -24.16 7.60 3.27
CA ASN A 81 -25.44 7.09 3.72
C ASN A 81 -25.55 5.66 3.21
N GLY A 82 -25.21 4.73 4.06
CA GLY A 82 -25.04 3.29 3.98
C GLY A 82 -25.72 2.44 2.90
N ASN A 83 -26.50 3.01 1.98
CA ASN A 83 -27.24 2.27 0.96
C ASN A 83 -27.04 2.80 -0.47
N ASN A 84 -26.32 3.89 -0.68
CA ASN A 84 -26.09 4.41 -2.03
C ASN A 84 -24.69 4.03 -2.54
N ALA A 85 -24.63 2.97 -3.34
CA ALA A 85 -23.38 2.45 -3.91
C ALA A 85 -22.69 3.46 -4.87
N ASN A 86 -23.42 4.43 -5.39
CA ASN A 86 -22.93 5.49 -6.28
C ASN A 86 -22.40 6.71 -5.49
N ALA A 87 -22.56 6.69 -4.18
CA ALA A 87 -22.09 7.74 -3.29
C ALA A 87 -20.74 7.33 -2.68
N TYR A 88 -19.71 8.17 -2.81
CA TYR A 88 -18.40 7.94 -2.23
C TYR A 88 -17.73 9.27 -1.82
N ASP A 89 -16.85 9.20 -0.85
CA ASP A 89 -16.06 10.36 -0.44
C ASP A 89 -14.90 10.59 -1.43
N ASP A 90 -14.91 11.72 -2.10
CA ASP A 90 -13.83 12.15 -3.00
C ASP A 90 -12.44 12.12 -2.36
N LYS A 91 -12.39 12.22 -1.04
CA LYS A 91 -11.14 12.21 -0.28
C LYS A 91 -10.36 10.88 -0.40
N ARG A 92 -11.03 9.78 -0.74
CA ARG A 92 -10.40 8.48 -0.95
C ARG A 92 -9.91 8.27 -2.39
N LEU A 93 -10.14 9.24 -3.26
CA LEU A 93 -9.80 9.14 -4.66
C LEU A 93 -8.49 9.86 -4.97
N ILE A 94 -7.75 9.30 -5.90
CA ILE A 94 -6.50 9.86 -6.43
C ILE A 94 -6.84 10.59 -7.72
N THR A 95 -6.54 11.88 -7.81
CA THR A 95 -6.75 12.66 -9.03
C THR A 95 -5.50 12.63 -9.88
N VAL A 96 -5.65 12.21 -11.14
CA VAL A 96 -4.58 12.20 -12.15
C VAL A 96 -5.09 12.87 -13.40
N GLY A 97 -4.59 14.08 -13.68
CA GLY A 97 -5.17 14.94 -14.72
C GLY A 97 -6.63 15.27 -14.43
N ASP A 98 -7.52 15.01 -15.40
CA ASP A 98 -8.97 15.23 -15.28
C ASP A 98 -9.73 13.97 -14.81
N SER A 99 -9.04 12.91 -14.44
CA SER A 99 -9.64 11.63 -14.07
C SER A 99 -9.43 11.32 -12.60
N LYS A 100 -10.42 10.68 -11.99
CA LYS A 100 -10.38 10.19 -10.61
C LYS A 100 -10.23 8.68 -10.59
N PHE A 101 -9.32 8.22 -9.76
CA PHE A 101 -9.01 6.80 -9.60
C PHE A 101 -9.19 6.36 -8.15
N PHE A 102 -9.77 5.20 -7.98
CA PHE A 102 -9.71 4.48 -6.71
C PHE A 102 -8.60 3.43 -6.80
N ILE A 103 -7.68 3.43 -5.82
CA ILE A 103 -6.58 2.46 -5.74
C ILE A 103 -6.55 1.92 -4.32
N ALA A 104 -6.70 0.60 -4.17
CA ALA A 104 -6.67 -0.05 -2.87
C ALA A 104 -6.13 -1.48 -2.94
N ILE A 105 -5.72 -2.01 -1.80
CA ILE A 105 -5.41 -3.43 -1.63
C ILE A 105 -6.74 -4.20 -1.75
N GLY A 106 -6.82 -5.11 -2.72
CA GLY A 106 -8.01 -5.90 -3.03
C GLY A 106 -8.26 -7.06 -2.06
N LEU A 107 -8.11 -6.78 -0.76
CA LEU A 107 -8.37 -7.74 0.31
C LEU A 107 -9.45 -7.19 1.25
N CYS A 108 -10.50 -7.98 1.43
CA CYS A 108 -11.58 -7.65 2.36
C CYS A 108 -11.04 -7.49 3.78
N THR A 109 -11.35 -6.39 4.42
CA THR A 109 -10.87 -6.05 5.76
C THR A 109 -11.45 -6.92 6.87
N HIS A 110 -12.41 -7.81 6.55
CA HIS A 110 -12.90 -8.81 7.50
C HIS A 110 -11.86 -9.93 7.74
N LEU A 111 -11.58 -10.75 6.73
CA LEU A 111 -10.66 -11.90 6.83
C LEU A 111 -9.78 -12.09 5.58
N GLY A 112 -9.59 -11.07 4.76
CA GLY A 112 -8.63 -11.09 3.66
C GLY A 112 -9.10 -11.79 2.37
N CYS A 113 -10.39 -12.13 2.23
CA CYS A 113 -10.92 -12.63 0.95
C CYS A 113 -10.84 -11.54 -0.12
N ILE A 114 -10.69 -11.90 -1.39
CA ILE A 114 -10.69 -10.97 -2.51
C ILE A 114 -12.13 -10.64 -2.89
N PRO A 115 -12.61 -9.39 -2.75
CA PRO A 115 -13.95 -9.02 -3.17
C PRO A 115 -14.02 -8.89 -4.69
N GLU A 116 -15.17 -9.24 -5.25
CA GLU A 116 -15.46 -9.09 -6.68
C GLU A 116 -16.13 -7.72 -6.93
N TYR A 117 -15.73 -7.06 -8.03
CA TYR A 117 -16.31 -5.79 -8.44
C TYR A 117 -17.48 -6.01 -9.41
N PHE A 118 -18.60 -5.33 -9.15
CA PHE A 118 -19.80 -5.35 -9.98
C PHE A 118 -19.99 -3.95 -10.61
N PRO A 119 -19.59 -3.76 -11.88
CA PRO A 119 -19.64 -2.46 -12.55
C PRO A 119 -21.04 -1.86 -12.59
N ASP A 120 -22.07 -2.67 -12.87
CA ASP A 120 -23.47 -2.22 -12.95
C ASP A 120 -24.01 -1.68 -11.62
N LYS A 121 -23.39 -2.10 -10.52
CA LYS A 121 -23.80 -1.73 -9.15
C LYS A 121 -22.81 -0.79 -8.48
N HIS A 122 -21.70 -0.44 -9.14
CA HIS A 122 -20.59 0.37 -8.63
C HIS A 122 -20.15 -0.07 -7.22
N LYS A 123 -20.05 -1.40 -6.99
CA LYS A 123 -19.70 -1.93 -5.68
C LYS A 123 -18.87 -3.20 -5.73
N PHE A 124 -18.14 -3.42 -4.66
CA PHE A 124 -17.48 -4.69 -4.39
C PHE A 124 -18.34 -5.55 -3.47
N ILE A 125 -18.37 -6.85 -3.73
CA ILE A 125 -19.03 -7.85 -2.90
C ILE A 125 -18.01 -8.92 -2.52
N CYS A 126 -17.82 -9.14 -1.23
CA CYS A 126 -17.00 -10.22 -0.71
C CYS A 126 -17.87 -11.48 -0.53
N ALA A 127 -17.66 -12.48 -1.38
CA ALA A 127 -18.47 -13.71 -1.39
C ALA A 127 -18.34 -14.53 -0.10
N CYS A 128 -17.24 -14.40 0.65
CA CYS A 128 -17.00 -15.21 1.85
C CYS A 128 -18.07 -15.01 2.93
N HIS A 129 -18.47 -13.76 3.20
CA HIS A 129 -19.45 -13.45 4.27
C HIS A 129 -20.42 -12.33 3.88
N GLY A 130 -20.51 -12.00 2.58
CA GLY A 130 -21.48 -11.03 2.07
C GLY A 130 -21.19 -9.57 2.42
N GLY A 131 -19.96 -9.24 2.84
CA GLY A 131 -19.51 -7.87 3.05
C GLY A 131 -19.53 -7.08 1.75
N GLN A 132 -19.87 -5.79 1.79
CA GLN A 132 -19.96 -4.95 0.60
C GLN A 132 -19.23 -3.63 0.80
N PHE A 133 -18.62 -3.14 -0.29
CA PHE A 133 -17.98 -1.85 -0.35
C PHE A 133 -18.45 -1.09 -1.60
N ASN A 134 -18.47 0.23 -1.55
CA ASN A 134 -18.73 1.06 -2.73
C ASN A 134 -17.50 1.12 -3.65
N ALA A 135 -17.60 1.85 -4.77
CA ALA A 135 -16.51 1.99 -5.75
C ALA A 135 -15.26 2.70 -5.19
N ALA A 136 -15.35 3.43 -4.08
CA ALA A 136 -14.23 4.04 -3.35
C ALA A 136 -13.75 3.17 -2.16
N GLY A 137 -14.20 1.92 -2.08
CA GLY A 137 -13.80 0.96 -1.06
C GLY A 137 -14.34 1.23 0.34
N GLU A 138 -15.36 2.07 0.50
CA GLU A 138 -16.02 2.32 1.79
C GLU A 138 -17.03 1.23 2.09
N VAL A 139 -17.17 0.89 3.37
CA VAL A 139 -18.07 -0.20 3.80
C VAL A 139 -19.54 0.21 3.61
N LEU A 140 -20.27 -0.57 2.82
CA LEU A 140 -21.72 -0.46 2.66
C LEU A 140 -22.47 -1.45 3.55
N LYS A 141 -21.89 -2.64 3.74
CA LYS A 141 -22.52 -3.73 4.52
C LYS A 141 -21.47 -4.51 5.28
N ALA A 142 -21.71 -4.72 6.58
CA ALA A 142 -20.92 -5.62 7.43
C ALA A 142 -20.78 -7.03 6.82
N PRO A 143 -19.76 -7.82 7.17
CA PRO A 143 -18.95 -7.75 8.38
C PRO A 143 -17.63 -6.96 8.30
N PRO A 144 -17.15 -6.41 7.16
CA PRO A 144 -15.89 -5.65 7.15
C PRO A 144 -15.91 -4.51 8.17
N PRO A 145 -14.89 -4.39 9.05
CA PRO A 145 -14.86 -3.38 10.09
C PRO A 145 -14.37 -2.02 9.60
N SER A 146 -13.68 -1.97 8.45
CA SER A 146 -13.07 -0.75 7.90
C SER A 146 -13.09 -0.76 6.37
N PRO A 147 -12.92 0.40 5.73
CA PRO A 147 -12.79 0.51 4.28
C PRO A 147 -11.59 -0.31 3.74
N LEU A 148 -11.58 -0.56 2.42
CA LEU A 148 -10.43 -1.18 1.75
C LEU A 148 -9.18 -0.31 1.95
N VAL A 149 -8.04 -0.95 2.19
CA VAL A 149 -6.78 -0.27 2.55
C VAL A 149 -6.16 0.40 1.33
N ILE A 150 -5.88 1.69 1.41
CA ILE A 150 -5.12 2.41 0.39
C ILE A 150 -3.62 2.23 0.70
N PRO A 151 -2.83 1.63 -0.22
CA PRO A 151 -1.39 1.47 -0.01
C PRO A 151 -0.65 2.80 -0.10
N PRO A 152 0.58 2.93 0.43
CA PRO A 152 1.43 4.08 0.17
C PRO A 152 1.64 4.26 -1.32
N PHE A 153 1.45 5.48 -1.82
CA PHE A 153 1.55 5.79 -3.24
C PHE A 153 2.14 7.17 -3.49
N LYS A 154 2.67 7.33 -4.71
CA LYS A 154 3.10 8.61 -5.28
C LYS A 154 2.64 8.69 -6.72
N VAL A 155 2.07 9.83 -7.11
CA VAL A 155 1.62 10.08 -8.49
C VAL A 155 2.78 10.68 -9.29
N GLU A 156 3.08 10.10 -10.46
CA GLU A 156 4.09 10.57 -11.40
C GLU A 156 3.50 10.64 -12.82
N GLY A 157 2.96 11.79 -13.17
CA GLY A 157 2.25 11.97 -14.45
C GLY A 157 1.01 11.09 -14.53
N GLN A 158 0.98 10.12 -15.45
CA GLN A 158 -0.11 9.14 -15.60
C GLN A 158 0.21 7.79 -14.92
N LYS A 159 1.23 7.75 -14.07
CA LYS A 159 1.64 6.55 -13.37
C LYS A 159 1.53 6.75 -11.87
N VAL A 160 1.27 5.66 -11.17
CA VAL A 160 1.29 5.61 -9.70
C VAL A 160 2.33 4.62 -9.26
N VAL A 161 3.27 5.08 -8.44
CA VAL A 161 4.29 4.26 -7.80
C VAL A 161 3.78 3.86 -6.43
N LEU A 162 3.58 2.56 -6.21
CA LEU A 162 3.22 1.99 -4.92
C LEU A 162 4.46 1.73 -4.07
N GLY A 163 4.33 1.90 -2.76
CA GLY A 163 5.41 1.69 -1.79
C GLY A 163 6.14 2.98 -1.42
N GLU A 164 5.96 4.07 -2.17
CA GLU A 164 6.45 5.41 -1.81
C GLU A 164 5.35 6.22 -1.12
N THR A 165 5.74 7.05 -0.17
CA THR A 165 4.84 8.02 0.46
C THR A 165 4.90 9.36 -0.25
N SER A 166 3.74 9.96 -0.53
CA SER A 166 3.63 11.29 -1.11
C SER A 166 2.94 12.24 -0.12
N PRO A 167 3.02 13.57 -0.33
CA PRO A 167 2.22 14.53 0.46
C PRO A 167 0.72 14.25 0.40
N GLU A 168 0.23 13.70 -0.72
CA GLU A 168 -1.17 13.31 -0.92
C GLU A 168 -1.53 12.11 -0.04
N TYR A 169 -0.69 11.08 -0.04
CA TYR A 169 -0.86 9.93 0.85
C TYR A 169 -0.83 10.33 2.33
N GLU A 170 0.09 11.22 2.72
CA GLU A 170 0.16 11.71 4.10
C GLU A 170 -1.08 12.52 4.50
N LYS A 171 -1.71 13.26 3.57
CA LYS A 171 -3.00 13.92 3.83
C LYS A 171 -4.11 12.89 4.09
N LEU A 172 -4.20 11.84 3.28
CA LEU A 172 -5.16 10.74 3.47
C LEU A 172 -4.94 10.04 4.82
N LYS A 173 -3.69 9.80 5.18
CA LYS A 173 -3.31 9.17 6.44
C LYS A 173 -3.71 10.03 7.64
N LYS A 174 -3.45 11.34 7.61
CA LYS A 174 -3.87 12.28 8.66
C LYS A 174 -5.39 12.38 8.78
N ALA A 175 -6.11 12.22 7.67
CA ALA A 175 -7.57 12.20 7.64
C ALA A 175 -8.18 10.84 8.08
N GLY A 176 -7.35 9.82 8.42
CA GLY A 176 -7.81 8.49 8.81
C GLY A 176 -8.44 7.67 7.67
N LEU A 177 -8.15 8.03 6.40
CA LEU A 177 -8.75 7.42 5.21
C LEU A 177 -7.92 6.26 4.65
N VAL A 178 -6.68 6.09 5.10
CA VAL A 178 -5.83 4.93 4.84
C VAL A 178 -5.91 4.05 6.08
N ALA A 179 -6.49 2.90 5.97
CA ALA A 179 -6.63 1.97 7.09
C ALA A 179 -5.38 1.10 7.23
#